data_594c7990de23136a34c99e77bf8968f4
#
_entry.id   594c7990de23136a34c99e77bf8968f4
#
_cell.length_a   1.000
_cell.length_b   1.000
_cell.length_c   1.000
_cell.angle_alpha   90.00
_cell.angle_beta   90.00
_cell.angle_gamma   90.00
#
_symmetry.space_group_name_H-M   'P 1'
#
loop_
_entity.id
_entity.type
_entity.pdbx_description
1 polymer ?
#
loop_
_entity_poly.entity_id
_entity_poly.type
_entity_poly.pdbx_seq_one_letter_code
_entity_poly.pdbx_strand_id
1 'polypeptide(L)'
;YAPESSGAESRQGYHFELKFSDEEFANSAMELLTDMRINPRMSDRSGNKLLYVKDKDEIVRILCALGLADSAKRMRDIINERETANSLNRAIICETANMDKTFSAASRQMIAIARIKDRGEYDKLPKALKETADARAEYSEASMQELADILGVSKSCLHHRLDKLEAISSELKQ
;
A
#
# COMPACT_ATOMS: atom_id res chain seq x y z
N TYR A 1 24.26 11.92 16.66
CA TYR A 1 24.05 12.59 15.35
C TYR A 1 22.57 12.88 15.19
N ALA A 2 22.19 14.13 15.31
CA ALA A 2 20.84 14.58 14.97
C ALA A 2 20.75 14.73 13.43
N PRO A 3 19.75 14.16 12.73
CA PRO A 3 19.59 14.44 11.32
C PRO A 3 18.98 15.83 11.14
N GLU A 4 19.69 16.70 10.44
CA GLU A 4 19.13 17.93 9.90
C GLU A 4 18.03 17.59 8.90
N SER A 5 16.86 18.19 9.10
CA SER A 5 15.70 18.08 8.25
C SER A 5 15.93 18.79 6.91
N SER A 6 16.21 18.05 5.86
CA SER A 6 15.98 18.49 4.49
C SER A 6 15.23 17.37 3.74
N GLY A 7 14.04 17.71 3.23
CA GLY A 7 13.07 16.83 2.66
C GLY A 7 13.54 16.05 1.44
N ALA A 8 14.12 14.91 1.71
CA ALA A 8 14.13 13.74 0.86
C ALA A 8 14.19 12.57 1.84
N GLU A 9 13.07 11.88 2.05
CA GLU A 9 13.04 10.61 2.78
C GLU A 9 13.94 9.62 2.05
N SER A 10 15.24 9.65 2.36
CA SER A 10 16.13 8.56 2.02
C SER A 10 15.60 7.36 2.80
N ARG A 11 15.26 6.28 2.11
CA ARG A 11 14.99 4.96 2.68
C ARG A 11 16.27 4.45 3.34
N GLN A 12 16.71 5.08 4.42
CA GLN A 12 17.83 4.61 5.23
C GLN A 12 17.34 3.38 6.00
N GLY A 13 17.68 2.21 5.49
CA GLY A 13 17.54 0.96 6.20
C GLY A 13 18.41 0.94 7.46
N TYR A 14 18.11 0.04 8.37
CA TYR A 14 18.98 -0.21 9.53
C TYR A 14 20.32 -0.78 9.05
N HIS A 15 21.40 -0.38 9.69
CA HIS A 15 22.75 -0.81 9.34
C HIS A 15 23.59 -0.89 10.60
N PHE A 16 24.19 -2.04 10.83
CA PHE A 16 25.20 -2.28 11.86
C PHE A 16 26.49 -2.71 11.14
N GLU A 17 27.61 -2.14 11.50
CA GLU A 17 28.90 -2.39 10.85
C GLU A 17 30.01 -2.54 11.88
N LEU A 18 30.85 -3.55 11.69
CA LEU A 18 32.10 -3.75 12.40
C LEU A 18 33.24 -3.70 11.39
N LYS A 19 34.29 -2.95 11.72
CA LYS A 19 35.47 -2.80 10.88
C LYS A 19 36.67 -3.49 11.54
N PHE A 20 37.34 -4.34 10.76
CA PHE A 20 38.53 -5.06 11.18
C PHE A 20 39.71 -4.75 10.27
N SER A 21 40.88 -4.50 10.82
CA SER A 21 42.11 -4.38 10.07
C SER A 21 42.74 -5.74 9.78
N ASP A 22 42.31 -6.77 10.48
CA ASP A 22 42.85 -8.14 10.39
C ASP A 22 41.71 -9.09 9.92
N GLU A 23 42.05 -9.97 8.96
CA GLU A 23 41.09 -10.90 8.37
C GLU A 23 40.74 -12.06 9.31
N GLU A 24 41.68 -12.51 10.13
CA GLU A 24 41.47 -13.60 11.08
C GLU A 24 40.43 -13.21 12.15
N PHE A 25 40.54 -11.98 12.68
CA PHE A 25 39.55 -11.43 13.61
C PHE A 25 38.22 -11.21 12.95
N ALA A 26 38.17 -10.77 11.68
CA ALA A 26 36.90 -10.62 10.95
C ALA A 26 36.21 -11.96 10.75
N ASN A 27 36.95 -13.01 10.41
CA ASN A 27 36.39 -14.36 10.25
C ASN A 27 35.88 -14.92 11.57
N SER A 28 36.62 -14.78 12.66
CA SER A 28 36.21 -15.20 14.01
C SER A 28 34.93 -14.48 14.46
N ALA A 29 34.82 -13.18 14.18
CA ALA A 29 33.61 -12.41 14.46
C ALA A 29 32.41 -12.86 13.59
N MET A 30 32.64 -13.21 12.34
CA MET A 30 31.64 -13.75 11.45
C MET A 30 31.11 -15.10 11.94
N GLU A 31 31.98 -16.00 12.36
CA GLU A 31 31.61 -17.30 12.93
C GLU A 31 30.76 -17.11 14.20
N LEU A 32 31.22 -16.26 15.13
CA LEU A 32 30.49 -15.96 16.36
C LEU A 32 29.07 -15.43 16.09
N LEU A 33 28.92 -14.48 15.15
CA LEU A 33 27.60 -13.95 14.79
C LEU A 33 26.73 -15.02 14.11
N THR A 34 27.31 -15.89 13.30
CA THR A 34 26.61 -17.00 12.65
C THR A 34 26.08 -18.01 13.68
N ASP A 35 26.88 -18.34 14.69
CA ASP A 35 26.46 -19.19 15.81
C ASP A 35 25.31 -18.60 16.60
N MET A 36 25.25 -17.28 16.68
CA MET A 36 24.12 -16.52 17.26
C MET A 36 22.90 -16.44 16.33
N ARG A 37 22.90 -17.15 15.20
CA ARG A 37 21.85 -17.12 14.16
C ARG A 37 21.63 -15.72 13.58
N ILE A 38 22.71 -14.99 13.39
CA ILE A 38 22.78 -13.70 12.70
C ILE A 38 23.42 -13.97 11.33
N ASN A 39 22.98 -13.31 10.28
CA ASN A 39 23.50 -13.47 8.92
C ASN A 39 24.35 -12.24 8.53
N PRO A 40 25.60 -12.12 9.04
CA PRO A 40 26.47 -11.04 8.68
C PRO A 40 26.95 -11.20 7.23
N ARG A 41 27.22 -10.06 6.58
CA ARG A 41 27.88 -10.03 5.29
C ARG A 41 29.23 -9.38 5.45
N MET A 42 30.22 -9.87 4.70
CA MET A 42 31.56 -9.32 4.68
C MET A 42 31.81 -8.61 3.36
N SER A 43 32.51 -7.49 3.41
CA SER A 43 33.03 -6.76 2.25
C SER A 43 34.39 -6.16 2.54
N ASP A 44 35.21 -5.99 1.48
CA ASP A 44 36.49 -5.33 1.57
C ASP A 44 36.36 -3.85 1.23
N ARG A 45 36.90 -2.98 2.09
CA ARG A 45 36.91 -1.54 1.84
C ARG A 45 38.20 -0.91 2.34
N SER A 46 38.96 -0.35 1.42
CA SER A 46 40.22 0.36 1.73
C SER A 46 41.16 -0.44 2.61
N GLY A 47 41.38 -1.73 2.30
CA GLY A 47 42.29 -2.60 3.02
C GLY A 47 41.79 -3.11 4.37
N ASN A 48 40.49 -2.87 4.70
CA ASN A 48 39.86 -3.38 5.91
C ASN A 48 38.72 -4.30 5.56
N LYS A 49 38.46 -5.29 6.41
CA LYS A 49 37.26 -6.14 6.36
C LYS A 49 36.12 -5.48 7.09
N LEU A 50 34.99 -5.32 6.41
CA LEU A 50 33.75 -4.77 6.97
C LEU A 50 32.74 -5.90 7.11
N LEU A 51 32.32 -6.15 8.35
CA LEU A 51 31.26 -7.08 8.66
C LEU A 51 30.00 -6.27 8.93
N TYR A 52 28.91 -6.52 8.19
CA TYR A 52 27.69 -5.73 8.34
C TYR A 52 26.42 -6.56 8.37
N VAL A 53 25.44 -6.03 9.09
CA VAL A 53 24.08 -6.60 9.22
C VAL A 53 23.06 -5.50 8.90
N LYS A 54 22.04 -5.83 8.12
CA LYS A 54 20.96 -4.89 7.73
C LYS A 54 19.60 -5.28 8.31
N ASP A 55 19.46 -6.52 8.76
CA ASP A 55 18.22 -6.97 9.36
C ASP A 55 18.04 -6.33 10.74
N LYS A 56 16.90 -5.68 10.94
CA LYS A 56 16.59 -4.92 12.16
C LYS A 56 16.55 -5.79 13.42
N ASP A 57 15.97 -6.98 13.31
CA ASP A 57 15.81 -7.89 14.44
C ASP A 57 17.16 -8.54 14.80
N GLU A 58 18.00 -8.81 13.81
CA GLU A 58 19.36 -9.27 14.01
C GLU A 58 20.23 -8.20 14.70
N ILE A 59 20.11 -6.92 14.31
CA ILE A 59 20.81 -5.81 14.96
C ILE A 59 20.39 -5.68 16.42
N VAL A 60 19.08 -5.79 16.74
CA VAL A 60 18.60 -5.78 18.12
C VAL A 60 19.22 -6.93 18.93
N ARG A 61 19.32 -8.14 18.34
CA ARG A 61 19.98 -9.28 18.98
C ARG A 61 21.45 -9.02 19.26
N ILE A 62 22.18 -8.41 18.31
CA ILE A 62 23.59 -8.01 18.51
C ILE A 62 23.69 -7.04 19.68
N LEU A 63 22.86 -6.01 19.72
CA LEU A 63 22.88 -5.03 20.82
C LEU A 63 22.62 -5.68 22.17
N CYS A 64 21.68 -6.61 22.25
CA CYS A 64 21.41 -7.38 23.47
C CYS A 64 22.62 -8.23 23.89
N ALA A 65 23.24 -8.91 22.94
CA ALA A 65 24.43 -9.75 23.22
C ALA A 65 25.64 -8.94 23.68
N LEU A 66 25.77 -7.69 23.20
CA LEU A 66 26.80 -6.75 23.66
C LEU A 66 26.48 -6.10 25.02
N GLY A 67 25.38 -6.47 25.67
CA GLY A 67 24.95 -5.89 26.95
C GLY A 67 24.36 -4.47 26.82
N LEU A 68 24.07 -4.00 25.60
CA LEU A 68 23.55 -2.66 25.32
C LEU A 68 22.00 -2.65 25.36
N ALA A 69 21.43 -3.08 26.49
CA ALA A 69 19.99 -3.28 26.65
C ALA A 69 19.16 -2.01 26.37
N ASP A 70 19.61 -0.84 26.82
CA ASP A 70 18.91 0.43 26.58
C ASP A 70 18.92 0.82 25.10
N SER A 71 20.01 0.56 24.38
CA SER A 71 20.11 0.81 22.94
C SER A 71 19.23 -0.16 22.15
N ALA A 72 19.19 -1.43 22.55
CA ALA A 72 18.33 -2.44 21.97
C ALA A 72 16.84 -2.08 22.14
N LYS A 73 16.47 -1.61 23.34
CA LYS A 73 15.12 -1.15 23.64
C LYS A 73 14.72 0.05 22.77
N ARG A 74 15.54 1.10 22.74
CA ARG A 74 15.30 2.28 21.90
C ARG A 74 15.17 1.92 20.42
N MET A 75 16.03 1.05 19.93
CA MET A 75 15.94 0.59 18.53
C MET A 75 14.63 -0.15 18.26
N ARG A 76 14.19 -1.00 19.17
CA ARG A 76 12.91 -1.71 19.07
C ARG A 76 11.71 -0.76 19.05
N ASP A 77 11.73 0.27 19.89
CA ASP A 77 10.68 1.29 19.92
C ASP A 77 10.61 2.04 18.58
N ILE A 78 11.74 2.46 18.01
CA ILE A 78 11.82 3.08 16.69
C ILE A 78 11.31 2.15 15.59
N ILE A 79 11.64 0.86 15.64
CA ILE A 79 11.14 -0.13 14.68
C ILE A 79 9.62 -0.20 14.73
N ASN A 80 9.05 -0.34 15.93
CA ASN A 80 7.60 -0.45 16.14
C ASN A 80 6.86 0.80 15.67
N GLU A 81 7.37 1.99 15.97
CA GLU A 81 6.80 3.26 15.51
C GLU A 81 6.77 3.34 13.98
N ARG A 82 7.88 3.00 13.32
CA ARG A 82 7.96 3.00 11.85
C ARG A 82 7.04 1.96 11.21
N GLU A 83 6.93 0.77 11.78
CA GLU A 83 6.03 -0.28 11.29
C GLU A 83 4.56 0.13 11.42
N THR A 84 4.21 0.74 12.54
CA THR A 84 2.86 1.26 12.77
C THR A 84 2.53 2.37 11.77
N ALA A 85 3.43 3.34 11.59
CA ALA A 85 3.25 4.41 10.61
C ALA A 85 3.15 3.88 9.18
N ASN A 86 3.99 2.93 8.79
CA ASN A 86 3.95 2.31 7.46
C ASN A 86 2.68 1.50 7.22
N SER A 87 2.15 0.83 8.27
CA SER A 87 0.90 0.09 8.19
C SER A 87 -0.28 1.04 8.00
N LEU A 88 -0.32 2.13 8.78
CA LEU A 88 -1.33 3.18 8.68
C LEU A 88 -1.31 3.85 7.30
N ASN A 89 -0.14 4.25 6.81
CA ASN A 89 -0.01 4.85 5.48
C ASN A 89 -0.48 3.91 4.37
N ARG A 90 -0.18 2.62 4.45
CA ARG A 90 -0.68 1.62 3.48
C ARG A 90 -2.20 1.51 3.52
N ALA A 91 -2.80 1.52 4.71
CA ALA A 91 -4.25 1.48 4.87
C ALA A 91 -4.91 2.72 4.24
N ILE A 92 -4.39 3.92 4.54
CA ILE A 92 -4.88 5.19 3.98
C ILE A 92 -4.77 5.20 2.45
N ILE A 93 -3.62 4.80 1.89
CA ILE A 93 -3.41 4.75 0.43
C ILE A 93 -4.40 3.77 -0.22
N CYS A 94 -4.62 2.62 0.39
CA CYS A 94 -5.57 1.63 -0.11
C CYS A 94 -7.01 2.17 -0.10
N GLU A 95 -7.41 2.81 0.99
CA GLU A 95 -8.75 3.39 1.14
C GLU A 95 -8.96 4.54 0.15
N THR A 96 -8.01 5.47 0.04
CA THR A 96 -8.05 6.57 -0.94
C THR A 96 -8.17 6.04 -2.38
N ALA A 97 -7.36 5.04 -2.75
CA ALA A 97 -7.43 4.43 -4.08
C ALA A 97 -8.76 3.74 -4.37
N ASN A 98 -9.41 3.15 -3.35
CA ASN A 98 -10.74 2.58 -3.48
C ASN A 98 -11.82 3.65 -3.65
N MET A 99 -11.73 4.74 -2.90
CA MET A 99 -12.62 5.91 -3.05
C MET A 99 -12.51 6.52 -4.44
N ASP A 100 -11.29 6.75 -4.94
CA ASP A 100 -11.05 7.30 -6.28
C ASP A 100 -11.64 6.41 -7.37
N LYS A 101 -11.49 5.09 -7.27
CA LYS A 101 -12.08 4.14 -8.21
C LYS A 101 -13.61 4.20 -8.19
N THR A 102 -14.20 4.25 -7.01
CA THR A 102 -15.65 4.32 -6.83
C THR A 102 -16.20 5.61 -7.42
N PHE A 103 -15.59 6.74 -7.11
CA PHE A 103 -15.98 8.06 -7.63
C PHE A 103 -15.84 8.13 -9.16
N SER A 104 -14.73 7.66 -9.71
CA SER A 104 -14.50 7.65 -11.16
C SER A 104 -15.50 6.76 -11.89
N ALA A 105 -15.88 5.61 -11.33
CA ALA A 105 -16.90 4.74 -11.90
C ALA A 105 -18.28 5.39 -11.85
N ALA A 106 -18.68 5.94 -10.70
CA ALA A 106 -19.95 6.64 -10.55
C ALA A 106 -20.07 7.81 -11.52
N SER A 107 -19.02 8.62 -11.68
CA SER A 107 -19.00 9.74 -12.62
C SER A 107 -19.18 9.30 -14.08
N ARG A 108 -18.51 8.23 -14.52
CA ARG A 108 -18.71 7.68 -15.87
C ARG A 108 -20.14 7.20 -16.08
N GLN A 109 -20.70 6.51 -15.10
CA GLN A 109 -22.08 6.01 -15.13
C GLN A 109 -23.09 7.16 -15.22
N MET A 110 -22.91 8.22 -14.43
CA MET A 110 -23.75 9.41 -14.46
C MET A 110 -23.73 10.11 -15.83
N ILE A 111 -22.53 10.28 -16.42
CA ILE A 111 -22.37 10.86 -17.77
C ILE A 111 -23.09 9.99 -18.82
N ALA A 112 -22.98 8.65 -18.71
CA ALA A 112 -23.66 7.74 -19.60
C ALA A 112 -25.17 7.87 -19.51
N ILE A 113 -25.73 7.91 -18.29
CA ILE A 113 -27.15 8.07 -18.04
C ILE A 113 -27.67 9.41 -18.56
N ALA A 114 -26.96 10.50 -18.28
CA ALA A 114 -27.33 11.83 -18.77
C ALA A 114 -27.41 11.85 -20.30
N ARG A 115 -26.41 11.27 -20.98
CA ARG A 115 -26.42 11.19 -22.47
C ARG A 115 -27.61 10.39 -23.02
N ILE A 116 -27.96 9.27 -22.40
CA ILE A 116 -29.12 8.47 -22.79
C ILE A 116 -30.41 9.30 -22.67
N LYS A 117 -30.55 10.09 -21.59
CA LYS A 117 -31.70 10.97 -21.37
C LYS A 117 -31.73 12.10 -22.40
N ASP A 118 -30.61 12.76 -22.65
CA ASP A 118 -30.49 13.87 -23.61
C ASP A 118 -30.80 13.43 -25.06
N ARG A 119 -30.49 12.20 -25.42
CA ARG A 119 -30.82 11.63 -26.74
C ARG A 119 -32.21 11.07 -26.88
N GLY A 120 -33.04 11.13 -25.82
CA GLY A 120 -34.43 10.63 -25.81
C GLY A 120 -34.54 9.10 -25.85
N GLU A 121 -33.45 8.38 -25.59
CA GLU A 121 -33.40 6.91 -25.61
C GLU A 121 -33.79 6.29 -24.25
N TYR A 122 -33.94 7.11 -23.21
CA TYR A 122 -34.26 6.64 -21.87
C TYR A 122 -35.57 5.84 -21.84
N ASP A 123 -36.61 6.30 -22.55
CA ASP A 123 -37.92 5.63 -22.52
C ASP A 123 -37.94 4.27 -23.21
N LYS A 124 -36.94 4.00 -24.07
CA LYS A 124 -36.79 2.72 -24.76
C LYS A 124 -36.03 1.68 -23.92
N LEU A 125 -35.44 2.09 -22.78
CA LEU A 125 -34.70 1.18 -21.92
C LEU A 125 -35.64 0.15 -21.27
N PRO A 126 -35.18 -1.10 -21.09
CA PRO A 126 -35.86 -2.08 -20.24
C PRO A 126 -36.03 -1.55 -18.82
N LYS A 127 -37.15 -1.95 -18.15
CA LYS A 127 -37.52 -1.51 -16.81
C LYS A 127 -36.33 -1.62 -15.81
N ALA A 128 -35.61 -2.75 -15.81
CA ALA A 128 -34.48 -2.98 -14.91
C ALA A 128 -33.31 -1.99 -15.14
N LEU A 129 -33.10 -1.52 -16.36
CA LEU A 129 -32.08 -0.52 -16.66
C LEU A 129 -32.53 0.88 -16.26
N LYS A 130 -33.82 1.21 -16.43
CA LYS A 130 -34.41 2.47 -15.93
C LYS A 130 -34.26 2.58 -14.42
N GLU A 131 -34.70 1.54 -13.68
CA GLU A 131 -34.55 1.48 -12.21
C GLU A 131 -33.10 1.65 -11.77
N THR A 132 -32.16 1.03 -12.49
CA THR A 132 -30.73 1.15 -12.19
C THR A 132 -30.20 2.56 -12.49
N ALA A 133 -30.62 3.17 -13.60
CA ALA A 133 -30.24 4.53 -13.97
C ALA A 133 -30.78 5.57 -12.98
N ASP A 134 -32.03 5.40 -12.55
CA ASP A 134 -32.66 6.31 -11.58
C ASP A 134 -32.02 6.18 -10.20
N ALA A 135 -31.79 4.95 -9.73
CA ALA A 135 -31.13 4.72 -8.46
C ALA A 135 -29.68 5.29 -8.46
N ARG A 136 -28.93 5.15 -9.56
CA ARG A 136 -27.58 5.74 -9.66
C ARG A 136 -27.64 7.27 -9.69
N ALA A 137 -28.64 7.85 -10.32
CA ALA A 137 -28.83 9.30 -10.37
C ALA A 137 -29.21 9.89 -9.00
N GLU A 138 -30.04 9.17 -8.24
CA GLU A 138 -30.48 9.56 -6.90
C GLU A 138 -29.37 9.37 -5.86
N TYR A 139 -28.64 8.25 -5.95
CA TYR A 139 -27.56 7.87 -5.01
C TYR A 139 -26.21 7.92 -5.70
N SER A 140 -25.82 9.09 -6.18
CA SER A 140 -24.61 9.29 -7.02
C SER A 140 -23.31 8.89 -6.33
N GLU A 141 -23.24 9.03 -5.01
CA GLU A 141 -22.03 8.72 -4.21
C GLU A 141 -22.03 7.29 -3.64
N ALA A 142 -23.15 6.56 -3.76
CA ALA A 142 -23.26 5.21 -3.23
C ALA A 142 -22.26 4.26 -3.89
N SER A 143 -21.67 3.41 -3.08
CA SER A 143 -20.83 2.31 -3.55
C SER A 143 -21.64 1.30 -4.34
N MET A 144 -20.97 0.42 -5.09
CA MET A 144 -21.65 -0.67 -5.82
C MET A 144 -22.40 -1.62 -4.90
N GLN A 145 -21.97 -1.80 -3.65
CA GLN A 145 -22.66 -2.65 -2.70
C GLN A 145 -23.94 -1.98 -2.19
N GLU A 146 -23.84 -0.75 -1.73
CA GLU A 146 -25.00 0.02 -1.25
C GLU A 146 -26.08 0.15 -2.32
N LEU A 147 -25.67 0.45 -3.57
CA LEU A 147 -26.63 0.55 -4.67
C LEU A 147 -27.28 -0.79 -5.03
N ALA A 148 -26.54 -1.89 -4.93
CA ALA A 148 -27.08 -3.24 -5.12
C ALA A 148 -28.11 -3.60 -4.03
N ASP A 149 -27.83 -3.21 -2.79
CA ASP A 149 -28.70 -3.43 -1.65
C ASP A 149 -29.99 -2.60 -1.78
N ILE A 150 -29.89 -1.33 -2.20
CA ILE A 150 -31.06 -0.46 -2.49
C ILE A 150 -31.97 -1.08 -3.56
N LEU A 151 -31.36 -1.63 -4.62
CA LEU A 151 -32.12 -2.23 -5.73
C LEU A 151 -32.55 -3.68 -5.47
N GLY A 152 -32.15 -4.29 -4.35
CA GLY A 152 -32.43 -5.68 -4.03
C GLY A 152 -31.84 -6.69 -5.02
N VAL A 153 -30.67 -6.39 -5.59
CA VAL A 153 -29.97 -7.23 -6.57
C VAL A 153 -28.56 -7.58 -6.12
N SER A 154 -27.96 -8.60 -6.74
CA SER A 154 -26.55 -8.88 -6.49
C SER A 154 -25.63 -7.82 -7.11
N LYS A 155 -24.46 -7.61 -6.50
CA LYS A 155 -23.42 -6.69 -7.01
C LYS A 155 -23.03 -7.00 -8.46
N SER A 156 -22.95 -8.29 -8.82
CA SER A 156 -22.67 -8.72 -10.21
C SER A 156 -23.80 -8.36 -11.18
N CYS A 157 -25.04 -8.52 -10.76
CA CYS A 157 -26.20 -8.11 -11.56
C CYS A 157 -26.20 -6.60 -11.78
N LEU A 158 -25.96 -5.82 -10.74
CA LEU A 158 -25.84 -4.37 -10.84
C LEU A 158 -24.71 -3.94 -11.79
N HIS A 159 -23.52 -4.53 -11.64
CA HIS A 159 -22.38 -4.26 -12.52
C HIS A 159 -22.77 -4.48 -13.99
N HIS A 160 -23.37 -5.60 -14.31
CA HIS A 160 -23.80 -5.91 -15.66
C HIS A 160 -24.84 -4.90 -16.20
N ARG A 161 -25.77 -4.42 -15.38
CA ARG A 161 -26.76 -3.40 -15.78
C ARG A 161 -26.09 -2.06 -16.05
N LEU A 162 -25.14 -1.62 -15.23
CA LEU A 162 -24.40 -0.38 -15.41
C LEU A 162 -23.49 -0.43 -16.64
N ASP A 163 -22.77 -1.54 -16.86
CA ASP A 163 -21.98 -1.74 -18.08
C ASP A 163 -22.83 -1.64 -19.34
N LYS A 164 -24.06 -2.18 -19.29
CA LYS A 164 -24.98 -2.11 -20.40
C LYS A 164 -25.48 -0.68 -20.67
N LEU A 165 -25.69 0.13 -19.64
CA LEU A 165 -25.99 1.56 -19.78
C LEU A 165 -24.81 2.33 -20.40
N GLU A 166 -23.58 2.05 -19.95
CA GLU A 166 -22.37 2.66 -20.55
C GLU A 166 -22.19 2.25 -22.02
N ALA A 167 -22.46 0.98 -22.38
CA ALA A 167 -22.39 0.51 -23.76
C ALA A 167 -23.42 1.22 -24.64
N ILE A 168 -24.70 1.29 -24.25
CA ILE A 168 -25.76 2.02 -24.96
C ILE A 168 -25.34 3.49 -25.15
N SER A 169 -24.85 4.15 -24.11
CA SER A 169 -24.37 5.53 -24.19
C SER A 169 -23.21 5.71 -25.18
N SER A 170 -22.35 4.70 -25.31
CA SER A 170 -21.22 4.73 -26.24
C SER A 170 -21.64 4.62 -27.70
N GLU A 171 -22.67 3.82 -28.00
CA GLU A 171 -23.26 3.71 -29.32
C GLU A 171 -23.93 5.03 -29.75
N LEU A 172 -24.46 5.82 -28.82
CA LEU A 172 -25.06 7.12 -29.09
C LEU A 172 -24.04 8.26 -29.33
N LYS A 173 -22.75 8.01 -29.26
CA LYS A 173 -21.69 8.98 -29.55
C LYS A 173 -21.50 9.22 -31.07
N GLN A 174 -21.95 8.29 -31.87
CA GLN A 174 -21.93 8.39 -33.36
C GLN A 174 -23.18 9.12 -33.86
#